data_155b4c973796255dbe5632e9002bdc3c
#
_entry.id   155b4c973796255dbe5632e9002bdc3c
#
_cell.length_a   1.000
_cell.length_b   1.000
_cell.length_c   1.000
_cell.angle_alpha   90.00
_cell.angle_beta   90.00
_cell.angle_gamma   90.00
#
_symmetry.space_group_name_H-M   'P 1'
#
loop_
_entity.id
_entity.type
_entity.pdbx_description
1 polymer ?
#
loop_
_entity_poly.entity_id
_entity_poly.type
_entity_poly.pdbx_seq_one_letter_code
_entity_poly.pdbx_strand_id
1 'polypeptide(L)'
;MNKQYNFVDLFAGCGGLSLGLQQAGFTPWFVNEIVEQFCNTYKYNHELSEEHYFVGDIAELNLHLDEYKEILSDITLVCGGPPCQGFSMANRQRILDDPRNALY
;
A
#
# COMPACT_ATOMS: atom_id res chain seq x y z
N MET A 1 5.82 2.28 28.44
CA MET A 1 4.91 1.75 27.42
C MET A 1 5.39 2.15 26.03
N ASN A 2 5.47 1.18 25.16
CA ASN A 2 5.91 1.43 23.79
C ASN A 2 4.71 1.87 22.96
N LYS A 3 4.77 3.06 22.43
CA LYS A 3 3.76 3.52 21.49
C LYS A 3 4.00 2.86 20.14
N GLN A 4 2.94 2.32 19.54
CA GLN A 4 2.99 1.80 18.17
C GLN A 4 2.77 2.93 17.18
N TYR A 5 3.59 2.93 16.12
CA TYR A 5 3.43 3.85 15.00
C TYR A 5 2.96 3.03 13.81
N ASN A 6 1.66 2.96 13.64
CA ASN A 6 1.04 2.15 12.60
C ASN A 6 1.09 2.84 11.25
N PHE A 7 1.34 2.07 10.19
CA PHE A 7 1.36 2.63 8.84
C PHE A 7 0.48 1.84 7.88
N VAL A 8 0.05 2.53 6.83
CA VAL A 8 -0.63 1.94 5.68
C VAL A 8 0.37 1.86 4.54
N ASP A 9 0.46 0.69 3.90
CA ASP A 9 1.30 0.49 2.72
C ASP A 9 0.41 0.33 1.49
N LEU A 10 0.37 1.35 0.67
CA LEU A 10 -0.35 1.33 -0.60
C LEU A 10 0.59 0.91 -1.71
N PHE A 11 0.09 0.15 -2.67
CA PHE A 11 0.92 -0.42 -3.75
C PHE A 11 2.04 -1.28 -3.16
N ALA A 12 1.68 -2.14 -2.21
CA ALA A 12 2.66 -2.78 -1.34
C ALA A 12 3.62 -3.75 -2.03
N GLY A 13 3.18 -4.36 -3.13
CA GLY A 13 3.97 -5.39 -3.78
C GLY A 13 4.23 -6.54 -2.82
N CYS A 14 5.47 -7.02 -2.79
CA CYS A 14 5.88 -8.10 -1.90
C CYS A 14 6.32 -7.62 -0.50
N GLY A 15 6.27 -6.32 -0.25
CA GLY A 15 6.49 -5.78 1.08
C GLY A 15 7.88 -5.21 1.37
N GLY A 16 8.63 -4.85 0.33
CA GLY A 16 9.97 -4.28 0.53
C GLY A 16 9.97 -2.99 1.33
N LEU A 17 9.05 -2.06 1.00
CA LEU A 17 8.93 -0.81 1.74
C LEU A 17 8.49 -1.06 3.19
N SER A 18 7.53 -1.95 3.38
CA SER A 18 7.07 -2.33 4.73
C SER A 18 8.21 -2.90 5.56
N LEU A 19 9.05 -3.75 4.97
CA LEU A 19 10.19 -4.32 5.68
C LEU A 19 11.13 -3.21 6.16
N GLY A 20 11.44 -2.25 5.30
CA GLY A 20 12.30 -1.13 5.68
C GLY A 20 11.69 -0.31 6.80
N LEU A 21 10.39 -0.03 6.73
CA LEU A 21 9.70 0.72 7.78
C LEU A 21 9.64 -0.05 9.09
N GLN A 22 9.46 -1.37 9.06
CA GLN A 22 9.52 -2.19 10.27
C GLN A 22 10.89 -2.12 10.92
N GLN A 23 11.95 -2.15 10.14
CA GLN A 23 13.31 -2.02 10.65
C GLN A 23 13.54 -0.66 11.29
N ALA A 24 12.81 0.35 10.85
CA ALA A 24 12.86 1.70 11.43
C ALA A 24 11.92 1.88 12.64
N GLY A 25 11.18 0.84 13.03
CA GLY A 25 10.32 0.89 14.22
C GLY A 25 8.85 1.13 13.96
N PHE A 26 8.42 1.17 12.70
CA PHE A 26 7.01 1.29 12.36
C PHE A 26 6.33 -0.08 12.29
N THR A 27 5.02 -0.10 12.48
CA THR A 27 4.23 -1.32 12.47
C THR A 27 3.29 -1.34 11.26
N PRO A 28 3.36 -2.34 10.37
CA PRO A 28 2.41 -2.44 9.27
C PRO A 28 1.01 -2.72 9.82
N TRP A 29 0.03 -1.98 9.33
CA TRP A 29 -1.32 -2.07 9.87
C TRP A 29 -2.39 -2.30 8.81
N PHE A 30 -2.26 -1.70 7.64
CA PHE A 30 -3.17 -1.92 6.53
C PHE A 30 -2.39 -1.93 5.22
N VAL A 31 -2.75 -2.86 4.33
CA VAL A 31 -2.00 -3.11 3.11
C VAL A 31 -2.96 -3.16 1.92
N ASN A 32 -2.63 -2.43 0.87
CA ASN A 32 -3.35 -2.51 -0.39
C ASN A 32 -2.39 -2.91 -1.50
N GLU A 33 -2.79 -3.91 -2.28
CA GLU A 33 -2.07 -4.37 -3.46
C GLU A 33 -3.07 -4.96 -4.45
N ILE A 34 -2.93 -4.62 -5.74
CA ILE A 34 -3.84 -5.09 -6.77
C ILE A 34 -3.50 -6.51 -7.24
N VAL A 35 -2.23 -6.90 -7.17
CA VAL A 35 -1.79 -8.22 -7.63
C VAL A 35 -1.87 -9.21 -6.48
N GLU A 36 -2.77 -10.19 -6.59
CA GLU A 36 -3.03 -11.14 -5.51
C GLU A 36 -1.78 -11.93 -5.12
N GLN A 37 -0.96 -12.36 -6.09
CA GLN A 37 0.26 -13.11 -5.80
C GLN A 37 1.25 -12.30 -4.97
N PHE A 38 1.35 -11.00 -5.25
CA PHE A 38 2.23 -10.12 -4.48
C PHE A 38 1.72 -9.98 -3.04
N CYS A 39 0.41 -9.83 -2.89
CA CYS A 39 -0.20 -9.74 -1.58
C CYS A 39 -0.02 -11.04 -0.78
N ASN A 40 -0.12 -12.19 -1.43
CA ASN A 40 0.12 -13.48 -0.78
C ASN A 40 1.56 -13.59 -0.28
N THR A 41 2.54 -13.11 -1.05
CA THR A 41 3.93 -13.05 -0.60
C THR A 41 4.08 -12.12 0.60
N TYR A 42 3.41 -10.98 0.57
CA TYR A 42 3.39 -10.06 1.70
C TYR A 42 2.84 -10.76 2.96
N LYS A 43 1.69 -11.42 2.84
CA LYS A 43 1.05 -12.14 3.96
C LYS A 43 1.95 -13.21 4.55
N TYR A 44 2.72 -13.89 3.70
CA TYR A 44 3.64 -14.92 4.15
C TYR A 44 4.72 -14.36 5.08
N ASN A 45 5.13 -13.12 4.85
CA ASN A 45 6.22 -12.48 5.59
C ASN A 45 5.74 -11.57 6.73
N HIS A 46 4.43 -11.38 6.88
CA HIS A 46 3.87 -10.46 7.87
C HIS A 46 2.65 -11.08 8.54
N GLU A 47 2.56 -10.89 9.86
CA GLU A 47 1.50 -11.50 10.67
C GLU A 47 0.32 -10.56 10.88
N LEU A 48 -0.37 -10.20 9.79
CA LEU A 48 -1.61 -9.42 9.86
C LEU A 48 -2.81 -10.28 9.50
N SER A 49 -3.93 -10.05 10.19
CA SER A 49 -5.19 -10.72 9.86
C SER A 49 -5.74 -10.25 8.52
N GLU A 50 -6.61 -11.07 7.93
CA GLU A 50 -7.16 -10.79 6.59
C GLU A 50 -7.85 -9.43 6.48
N GLU A 51 -8.51 -8.95 7.53
CA GLU A 51 -9.20 -7.66 7.51
C GLU A 51 -8.27 -6.46 7.37
N HIS A 52 -6.96 -6.67 7.52
CA HIS A 52 -5.95 -5.63 7.34
C HIS A 52 -5.43 -5.53 5.91
N TYR A 53 -6.01 -6.28 4.98
CA TYR A 53 -5.61 -6.30 3.58
C TYR A 53 -6.77 -5.94 2.67
N PHE A 54 -6.47 -5.19 1.62
CA PHE A 54 -7.38 -4.99 0.50
C PHE A 54 -6.65 -5.36 -0.79
N VAL A 55 -7.04 -6.49 -1.38
CA VAL A 55 -6.50 -6.94 -2.67
C VAL A 55 -7.40 -6.40 -3.76
N GLY A 56 -6.92 -5.39 -4.46
CA GLY A 56 -7.70 -4.73 -5.49
C GLY A 56 -7.15 -3.37 -5.83
N ASP A 57 -7.83 -2.70 -6.75
CA ASP A 57 -7.46 -1.36 -7.18
C ASP A 57 -7.69 -0.35 -6.05
N ILE A 58 -6.75 0.57 -5.88
CA ILE A 58 -6.87 1.62 -4.88
C ILE A 58 -8.11 2.48 -5.08
N ALA A 59 -8.57 2.63 -6.31
CA ALA A 59 -9.81 3.37 -6.59
C ALA A 59 -11.02 2.68 -5.97
N GLU A 60 -11.04 1.35 -5.97
CA GLU A 60 -12.10 0.59 -5.30
C GLU A 60 -11.99 0.70 -3.78
N LEU A 61 -10.78 0.65 -3.25
CA LEU A 61 -10.57 0.87 -1.83
C LEU A 61 -11.14 2.21 -1.40
N ASN A 62 -10.90 3.24 -2.19
CA ASN A 62 -11.37 4.59 -1.89
C ASN A 62 -12.89 4.68 -1.81
N LEU A 63 -13.61 3.85 -2.56
CA LEU A 63 -15.06 3.78 -2.53
C LEU A 63 -15.59 3.05 -1.28
N HIS A 64 -14.76 2.26 -0.62
CA HIS A 64 -15.13 1.41 0.51
C HIS A 64 -14.43 1.77 1.82
N LEU A 65 -13.89 2.99 1.92
CA LEU A 65 -13.12 3.39 3.11
C LEU A 65 -13.90 3.27 4.40
N ASP A 66 -15.21 3.46 4.35
CA ASP A 66 -16.05 3.35 5.54
C ASP A 66 -16.00 1.95 6.18
N GLU A 67 -15.79 0.91 5.36
CA GLU A 67 -15.69 -0.46 5.86
C GLU A 67 -14.43 -0.70 6.68
N TYR A 68 -13.41 0.15 6.50
CA TYR A 68 -12.12 0.03 7.17
C TYR A 68 -11.89 1.14 8.20
N LYS A 69 -12.94 1.86 8.54
CA LYS A 69 -12.87 3.04 9.40
C LYS A 69 -12.18 2.76 10.74
N GLU A 70 -12.53 1.64 11.38
CA GLU A 70 -11.94 1.30 12.67
C GLU A 70 -10.47 0.95 12.55
N ILE A 71 -10.11 0.16 11.53
CA ILE A 71 -8.71 -0.22 11.30
C ILE A 71 -7.88 1.02 10.99
N LEU A 72 -8.41 1.94 10.20
CA LEU A 72 -7.68 3.13 9.75
C LEU A 72 -7.68 4.27 10.78
N SER A 73 -8.35 4.12 11.91
CA SER A 73 -8.50 5.18 12.89
C SER A 73 -7.20 5.50 13.66
N ASP A 74 -6.27 4.55 13.70
CA ASP A 74 -5.02 4.72 14.46
C ASP A 74 -3.80 4.58 13.54
N ILE A 75 -3.76 5.40 12.51
CA ILE A 75 -2.68 5.40 11.52
C ILE A 75 -1.81 6.63 11.72
N THR A 76 -0.50 6.41 11.79
CA THR A 76 0.50 7.47 11.91
C THR A 76 1.06 7.88 10.55
N LEU A 77 1.23 6.91 9.64
CA LEU A 77 1.91 7.13 8.36
C LEU A 77 1.16 6.40 7.25
N VAL A 78 0.93 7.07 6.15
CA VAL A 78 0.47 6.45 4.90
C VAL A 78 1.62 6.55 3.91
N CYS A 79 2.02 5.42 3.35
CA CYS A 79 3.13 5.36 2.41
C CYS A 79 2.77 4.46 1.24
N GLY A 80 3.59 4.49 0.22
CA GLY A 80 3.39 3.62 -0.92
C GLY A 80 4.33 3.98 -2.05
N GLY A 81 4.55 3.00 -2.95
CA GLY A 81 5.33 3.21 -4.15
C GLY A 81 4.44 3.02 -5.38
N PRO A 82 3.60 4.01 -5.73
CA PRO A 82 2.75 3.87 -6.90
C PRO A 82 3.60 3.68 -8.16
N PRO A 83 3.08 2.95 -9.18
CA PRO A 83 3.85 2.73 -10.38
C PRO A 83 4.21 4.05 -11.07
N CYS A 84 5.48 4.19 -11.42
CA CYS A 84 6.00 5.42 -12.02
C CYS A 84 6.37 5.27 -13.49
N GLN A 85 5.99 4.17 -14.13
CA GLN A 85 6.31 3.94 -15.55
C GLN A 85 5.79 5.06 -16.43
N GLY A 86 4.67 5.67 -16.07
CA GLY A 86 4.09 6.78 -16.81
C GLY A 86 4.90 8.06 -16.75
N PHE A 87 5.83 8.16 -15.80
CA PHE A 87 6.68 9.34 -15.59
C PHE A 87 8.16 9.04 -15.86
N SER A 88 8.49 7.79 -16.25
CA SER A 88 9.85 7.39 -16.47
C SER A 88 10.48 8.14 -17.65
N MET A 89 11.73 8.55 -17.52
CA MET A 89 12.49 9.16 -18.61
C MET A 89 12.66 8.22 -19.81
N ALA A 90 12.62 6.91 -19.58
CA ALA A 90 12.69 5.91 -20.63
C ALA A 90 11.39 5.81 -21.43
N ASN A 91 10.28 6.21 -20.85
CA ASN A 91 8.98 6.25 -21.51
C ASN A 91 8.75 7.65 -22.07
N ARG A 92 9.10 7.84 -23.32
CA ARG A 92 8.96 9.14 -24.00
C ARG A 92 7.56 9.39 -24.54
N GLN A 93 6.65 8.48 -24.33
CA GLN A 93 5.27 8.72 -24.71
C GLN A 93 4.63 9.67 -23.71
N ARG A 94 3.51 10.21 -24.11
CA ARG A 94 2.85 11.28 -23.39
C ARG A 94 2.52 10.89 -21.96
N ILE A 95 3.29 11.41 -21.05
CA ILE A 95 3.08 11.22 -19.63
C ILE A 95 1.64 11.54 -19.22
N LEU A 96 1.07 12.61 -19.78
CA LEU A 96 -0.28 13.05 -19.45
C LEU A 96 -1.36 12.08 -19.92
N ASP A 97 -1.07 11.28 -20.94
CA ASP A 97 -2.03 10.33 -21.50
C ASP A 97 -1.90 8.93 -20.89
N ASP A 98 -0.92 8.72 -20.03
CA ASP A 98 -0.72 7.41 -19.41
C ASP A 98 -1.72 7.23 -18.26
N PRO A 99 -2.63 6.23 -18.34
CA PRO A 99 -3.64 6.04 -17.30
C PRO A 99 -3.06 5.71 -15.93
N ARG A 100 -1.82 5.23 -15.86
CA ARG A 100 -1.17 4.95 -14.58
C ARG A 100 -0.91 6.23 -13.79
N ASN A 101 -0.80 7.37 -14.47
CA ASN A 101 -0.58 8.65 -13.81
C ASN A 101 -1.79 9.10 -13.00
N ALA A 102 -2.96 8.53 -13.23
CA ALA A 102 -4.16 8.82 -12.44
C ALA A 102 -4.07 8.30 -11.00
N LEU A 103 -3.06 7.47 -10.68
CA LEU A 103 -2.83 6.97 -9.33
C LEU A 103 -2.22 8.04 -8.42
N TYR A 104 -1.65 9.07 -8.98
CA TYR A 104 -1.05 10.18 -8.25
C TYR A 104 -2.07 11.29 -8.04
#